data_a66d0c375e0580aebf5ebd6c5a8ee821
#
_entry.id   a66d0c375e0580aebf5ebd6c5a8ee821
#
_cell.length_a   1.000
_cell.length_b   1.000
_cell.length_c   1.000
_cell.angle_alpha   90.00
_cell.angle_beta   90.00
_cell.angle_gamma   90.00
#
_symmetry.space_group_name_H-M   'P 1'
#
loop_
_entity.id
_entity.type
_entity.pdbx_description
1 polymer ?
#
loop_
_entity_poly.entity_id
_entity_poly.type
_entity_poly.pdbx_seq_one_letter_code
_entity_poly.pdbx_strand_id
1 'polypeptide(L)'
;MTDVRIAAGQSSKDWKAYTPQCVYLDIDTTAAGFTKTPVYVTSIGGEEEQWVAAGAQAVYPIPPAQAPTNAGFRVYIRRRDGAPLSPEEAQKKGWQINWVGVEP
;
A
#
# COMPACT_ATOMS: atom_id res chain seq x y z
N MET A 1 -14.07 -29.09 -1.80
CA MET A 1 -14.19 -27.65 -1.49
C MET A 1 -12.82 -27.05 -1.39
N THR A 2 -12.63 -25.90 -1.98
CA THR A 2 -11.36 -25.20 -1.94
C THR A 2 -11.38 -24.20 -0.79
N ASP A 3 -10.37 -24.25 0.06
CA ASP A 3 -10.24 -23.26 1.12
C ASP A 3 -9.83 -21.92 0.54
N VAL A 4 -10.42 -20.87 1.06
CA VAL A 4 -10.07 -19.50 0.72
C VAL A 4 -9.25 -18.92 1.86
N ARG A 5 -8.07 -18.38 1.53
CA ARG A 5 -7.25 -17.70 2.52
C ARG A 5 -7.45 -16.20 2.40
N ILE A 6 -7.82 -15.58 3.49
CA ILE A 6 -8.06 -14.14 3.57
C ILE A 6 -7.21 -13.59 4.70
N ALA A 7 -6.51 -12.50 4.42
CA ALA A 7 -5.76 -11.77 5.43
C ALA A 7 -5.92 -10.28 5.19
N ALA A 8 -5.73 -9.51 6.23
CA ALA A 8 -5.86 -8.05 6.16
C ALA A 8 -4.81 -7.40 7.06
N GLY A 9 -4.50 -6.15 6.77
CA GLY A 9 -3.56 -5.41 7.59
C GLY A 9 -3.61 -3.93 7.31
N GLN A 10 -2.78 -3.21 8.06
CA GLN A 10 -2.58 -1.78 7.91
C GLN A 10 -1.09 -1.49 7.99
N SER A 11 -0.62 -0.55 7.17
CA SER A 11 0.77 -0.11 7.21
C SER A 11 0.82 1.40 7.18
N SER A 12 1.57 1.99 8.12
CA SER A 12 1.67 3.43 8.26
C SER A 12 3.10 3.90 8.53
N LYS A 13 4.06 2.99 8.48
CA LYS A 13 5.47 3.28 8.78
C LYS A 13 6.32 3.10 7.54
N ASP A 14 7.47 3.76 7.56
CA ASP A 14 8.50 3.60 6.51
C ASP A 14 8.07 4.14 5.15
N TRP A 15 7.29 5.22 5.16
CA TRP A 15 7.03 5.97 3.95
C TRP A 15 8.36 6.45 3.35
N LYS A 16 8.50 6.33 2.03
CA LYS A 16 9.73 6.72 1.33
C LYS A 16 9.42 7.65 0.18
N ALA A 17 10.36 8.54 -0.10
CA ALA A 17 10.24 9.46 -1.22
C ALA A 17 10.51 8.73 -2.54
N TYR A 18 9.67 8.99 -3.54
CA TYR A 18 9.88 8.51 -4.90
C TYR A 18 10.23 9.68 -5.83
N THR A 19 9.45 10.73 -5.77
CA THR A 19 9.71 12.01 -6.44
C THR A 19 9.35 13.12 -5.44
N PRO A 20 9.62 14.40 -5.75
CA PRO A 20 9.18 15.48 -4.87
C PRO A 20 7.67 15.51 -4.65
N GLN A 21 6.88 14.91 -5.55
CA GLN A 21 5.42 14.91 -5.46
C GLN A 21 4.84 13.56 -5.07
N CYS A 22 5.66 12.51 -4.94
CA CYS A 22 5.15 11.15 -4.75
C CYS A 22 5.94 10.42 -3.68
N VAL A 23 5.22 9.73 -2.80
CA VAL A 23 5.81 8.83 -1.81
C VAL A 23 5.34 7.41 -2.08
N TYR A 24 6.04 6.43 -1.53
CA TYR A 24 5.60 5.04 -1.65
C TYR A 24 5.76 4.30 -0.33
N LEU A 25 5.06 3.20 -0.25
CA LEU A 25 5.10 2.31 0.91
C LEU A 25 5.17 0.87 0.39
N ASP A 26 6.16 0.12 0.86
CA ASP A 26 6.26 -1.30 0.59
C ASP A 26 5.58 -2.06 1.72
N ILE A 27 4.64 -2.91 1.37
CA ILE A 27 3.84 -3.65 2.33
C ILE A 27 4.24 -5.12 2.27
N ASP A 28 4.73 -5.63 3.41
CA ASP A 28 5.15 -7.01 3.56
C ASP A 28 3.95 -7.84 4.04
N THR A 29 3.53 -8.80 3.23
CA THR A 29 2.41 -9.67 3.54
C THR A 29 2.86 -11.10 3.83
N THR A 30 4.14 -11.32 4.08
CA THR A 30 4.71 -12.65 4.30
C THR A 30 4.00 -13.38 5.44
N ALA A 31 3.67 -12.68 6.51
CA ALA A 31 3.04 -13.30 7.68
C ALA A 31 1.65 -13.87 7.38
N ALA A 32 1.02 -13.45 6.29
CA ALA A 32 -0.29 -13.98 5.89
C ALA A 32 -0.22 -15.40 5.37
N GLY A 33 0.96 -15.87 4.95
CA GLY A 33 1.15 -17.25 4.51
C GLY A 33 0.51 -17.60 3.19
N PHE A 34 0.33 -16.63 2.30
CA PHE A 34 -0.21 -16.92 0.97
C PHE A 34 0.73 -17.87 0.21
N THR A 35 0.17 -18.85 -0.48
CA THR A 35 0.93 -19.80 -1.27
C THR A 35 1.10 -19.34 -2.71
N LYS A 36 0.29 -18.41 -3.16
CA LYS A 36 0.38 -17.76 -4.47
C LYS A 36 -0.04 -16.32 -4.32
N THR A 37 0.16 -15.52 -5.36
CA THR A 37 -0.22 -14.11 -5.31
C THR A 37 -1.73 -13.98 -5.10
N PRO A 38 -2.16 -13.35 -4.00
CA PRO A 38 -3.58 -13.14 -3.77
C PRO A 38 -4.11 -11.97 -4.60
N VAL A 39 -5.41 -11.80 -4.59
CA VAL A 39 -6.02 -10.56 -5.04
C VAL A 39 -5.88 -9.56 -3.88
N TYR A 40 -5.13 -8.49 -4.10
CA TYR A 40 -4.99 -7.43 -3.11
C TYR A 40 -5.96 -6.30 -3.39
N VAL A 41 -6.62 -5.84 -2.34
CA VAL A 41 -7.49 -4.65 -2.39
C VAL A 41 -6.96 -3.68 -1.34
N THR A 42 -6.80 -2.43 -1.73
CA THR A 42 -6.20 -1.43 -0.85
C THR A 42 -7.07 -0.18 -0.76
N SER A 43 -6.91 0.54 0.33
CA SER A 43 -7.49 1.85 0.50
C SER A 43 -6.56 2.67 1.39
N ILE A 44 -6.74 3.98 1.39
CA ILE A 44 -6.01 4.85 2.30
C ILE A 44 -6.92 5.28 3.43
N GLY A 45 -6.38 5.23 4.65
CA GLY A 45 -7.00 5.82 5.82
C GLY A 45 -6.04 6.81 6.44
N GLY A 46 -6.45 7.47 7.50
CA GLY A 46 -5.58 8.40 8.20
C GLY A 46 -6.33 9.32 9.12
N GLU A 47 -5.59 10.20 9.77
CA GLU A 47 -6.13 11.13 10.74
C GLU A 47 -6.44 12.49 10.12
N GLU A 48 -5.68 12.91 9.10
CA GLU A 48 -5.82 14.23 8.50
C GLU A 48 -5.72 14.16 6.98
N GLU A 49 -6.67 14.75 6.31
CA GLU A 49 -6.64 15.08 4.89
C GLU A 49 -6.36 13.90 3.95
N GLN A 50 -6.65 12.67 4.36
CA GLN A 50 -6.42 11.52 3.51
C GLN A 50 -7.23 11.57 2.20
N TRP A 51 -8.26 12.40 2.15
CA TRP A 51 -9.07 12.58 0.94
C TRP A 51 -8.32 13.32 -0.18
N VAL A 52 -7.20 14.01 0.12
CA VAL A 52 -6.40 14.66 -0.92
C VAL A 52 -5.42 13.69 -1.58
N ALA A 53 -5.28 12.48 -1.05
CA ALA A 53 -4.36 11.49 -1.58
C ALA A 53 -4.95 10.78 -2.80
N ALA A 54 -4.07 10.42 -3.74
CA ALA A 54 -4.44 9.66 -4.92
C ALA A 54 -3.44 8.52 -5.13
N GLY A 55 -3.89 7.41 -5.72
CA GLY A 55 -3.04 6.28 -6.06
C GLY A 55 -3.19 5.09 -5.13
N ALA A 56 -3.87 5.23 -4.01
CA ALA A 56 -3.94 4.22 -2.97
C ALA A 56 -4.63 2.93 -3.40
N GLN A 57 -5.43 2.96 -4.44
CA GLN A 57 -6.17 1.79 -4.91
C GLN A 57 -5.37 0.92 -5.86
N ALA A 58 -4.21 1.37 -6.33
CA ALA A 58 -3.39 0.61 -7.27
C ALA A 58 -2.26 -0.09 -6.54
N VAL A 59 -2.03 -1.36 -6.87
CA VAL A 59 -0.95 -2.14 -6.29
C VAL A 59 0.12 -2.41 -7.34
N TYR A 60 1.37 -2.30 -6.92
CA TYR A 60 2.54 -2.38 -7.78
C TYR A 60 3.53 -3.41 -7.24
N PRO A 61 4.45 -3.90 -8.06
CA PRO A 61 5.50 -4.78 -7.56
C PRO A 61 6.51 -4.03 -6.70
N ILE A 62 7.14 -4.77 -5.79
CA ILE A 62 8.33 -4.31 -5.10
C ILE A 62 9.52 -4.78 -5.95
N PRO A 63 10.35 -3.88 -6.49
CA PRO A 63 11.48 -4.30 -7.31
C PRO A 63 12.40 -5.28 -6.58
N PRO A 64 12.99 -6.27 -7.25
CA PRO A 64 13.00 -6.50 -8.70
C PRO A 64 11.81 -7.29 -9.26
N ALA A 65 10.80 -7.60 -8.44
CA ALA A 65 9.61 -8.29 -8.92
C ALA A 65 8.90 -7.44 -10.00
N GLN A 66 8.27 -8.10 -10.95
CA GLN A 66 7.57 -7.44 -12.05
C GLN A 66 6.06 -7.40 -11.85
N ALA A 67 5.57 -7.96 -10.75
CA ALA A 67 4.17 -7.95 -10.37
C ALA A 67 4.10 -8.09 -8.84
N PRO A 68 2.99 -7.72 -8.21
CA PRO A 68 2.80 -8.05 -6.80
C PRO A 68 2.96 -9.54 -6.57
N THR A 69 3.40 -9.92 -5.38
CA THR A 69 3.70 -11.32 -5.06
C THR A 69 2.92 -11.77 -3.83
N ASN A 70 3.07 -13.04 -3.48
CA ASN A 70 2.51 -13.56 -2.25
C ASN A 70 3.20 -13.01 -0.99
N ALA A 71 4.31 -12.31 -1.15
CA ALA A 71 5.09 -11.75 -0.04
C ALA A 71 4.90 -10.24 0.11
N GLY A 72 4.28 -9.56 -0.85
CA GLY A 72 4.07 -8.13 -0.70
C GLY A 72 3.78 -7.38 -1.98
N PHE A 73 3.59 -6.09 -1.81
CA PHE A 73 3.31 -5.17 -2.92
C PHE A 73 3.68 -3.75 -2.49
N ARG A 74 3.68 -2.85 -3.47
CA ARG A 74 4.00 -1.42 -3.26
C ARG A 74 2.79 -0.57 -3.62
N VAL A 75 2.61 0.53 -2.90
CA VAL A 75 1.59 1.54 -3.18
C VAL A 75 2.29 2.88 -3.32
N TYR A 76 1.93 3.65 -4.36
CA TYR A 76 2.42 5.01 -4.57
C TYR A 76 1.29 5.99 -4.26
N ILE A 77 1.63 7.06 -3.55
CA ILE A 77 0.65 8.08 -3.14
C ILE A 77 1.17 9.45 -3.56
N ARG A 78 0.27 10.25 -4.12
CA ARG A 78 0.53 11.66 -4.42
C ARG A 78 -0.70 12.46 -4.01
N ARG A 79 -0.52 13.79 -3.90
CA ARG A 79 -1.65 14.66 -3.66
C ARG A 79 -2.42 14.90 -4.97
N ARG A 80 -3.73 14.98 -4.87
CA ARG A 80 -4.59 15.23 -6.04
C ARG A 80 -4.31 16.58 -6.68
N ASP A 81 -3.89 17.57 -5.88
CA ASP A 81 -3.58 18.91 -6.36
C ASP A 81 -2.19 19.02 -6.99
N GLY A 82 -1.41 17.94 -6.98
CA GLY A 82 -0.07 17.94 -7.55
C GLY A 82 0.98 18.63 -6.69
N ALA A 83 0.63 19.07 -5.49
CA ALA A 83 1.57 19.71 -4.59
C ALA A 83 2.62 18.71 -4.09
N PRO A 84 3.79 19.21 -3.63
CA PRO A 84 4.81 18.34 -3.06
C PRO A 84 4.29 17.53 -1.89
N LEU A 85 4.78 16.30 -1.78
CA LEU A 85 4.43 15.39 -0.71
C LEU A 85 5.69 14.67 -0.24
N SER A 86 5.97 14.77 1.06
CA SER A 86 7.14 14.13 1.66
C SER A 86 6.70 12.93 2.53
N PRO A 87 7.63 11.98 2.78
CA PRO A 87 7.36 10.90 3.74
C PRO A 87 7.00 11.43 5.12
N GLU A 88 7.64 12.51 5.56
CA GLU A 88 7.38 13.14 6.86
C GLU A 88 5.95 13.66 6.94
N GLU A 89 5.44 14.23 5.86
CA GLU A 89 4.08 14.72 5.82
C GLU A 89 3.07 13.58 5.91
N ALA A 90 3.29 12.49 5.17
CA ALA A 90 2.42 11.31 5.24
C ALA A 90 2.41 10.72 6.66
N GLN A 91 3.59 10.66 7.28
CA GLN A 91 3.73 10.15 8.65
C GLN A 91 3.01 11.06 9.64
N LYS A 92 3.18 12.37 9.51
CA LYS A 92 2.58 13.36 10.40
C LYS A 92 1.06 13.36 10.32
N LYS A 93 0.52 13.16 9.13
CA LYS A 93 -0.93 13.11 8.93
C LYS A 93 -1.53 11.76 9.31
N GLY A 94 -0.71 10.83 9.76
CA GLY A 94 -1.18 9.50 10.15
C GLY A 94 -1.74 8.69 9.02
N TRP A 95 -1.29 8.94 7.77
CA TRP A 95 -1.77 8.17 6.63
C TRP A 95 -1.35 6.73 6.74
N GLN A 96 -2.27 5.84 6.40
CA GLN A 96 -2.05 4.41 6.46
C GLN A 96 -2.67 3.75 5.24
N ILE A 97 -2.05 2.66 4.80
CA ILE A 97 -2.61 1.83 3.75
C ILE A 97 -3.29 0.64 4.43
N ASN A 98 -4.58 0.51 4.17
CA ASN A 98 -5.34 -0.66 4.56
C ASN A 98 -5.33 -1.64 3.41
N TRP A 99 -5.18 -2.93 3.70
CA TRP A 99 -5.18 -3.92 2.64
C TRP A 99 -5.91 -5.19 3.06
N VAL A 100 -6.47 -5.85 2.07
CA VAL A 100 -7.03 -7.19 2.18
C VAL A 100 -6.45 -8.01 1.04
N GLY A 101 -6.00 -9.21 1.34
CA GLY A 101 -5.57 -10.16 0.33
C GLY A 101 -6.47 -11.38 0.35
N VAL A 102 -6.94 -11.80 -0.82
CA VAL A 102 -7.80 -12.98 -0.96
C VAL A 102 -7.12 -13.96 -1.91
N GLU A 103 -6.81 -15.14 -1.41
CA GLU A 103 -6.27 -16.23 -2.21
C GLU A 103 -7.38 -17.26 -2.38
N PRO A 104 -7.99 -17.29 -3.58
CA PRO A 104 -9.09 -18.24 -3.83
C PRO A 104 -8.65 -19.68 -3.91
#